data_144108b23de18e5927031992a9d84a73
#
_entry.id   144108b23de18e5927031992a9d84a73
#
_cell.length_a   1.000
_cell.length_b   1.000
_cell.length_c   1.000
_cell.angle_alpha   90.00
_cell.angle_beta   90.00
_cell.angle_gamma   90.00
#
_symmetry.space_group_name_H-M   'P 1'
#
loop_
_entity.id
_entity.type
_entity.pdbx_description
1 polymer ?
#
loop_
_entity_poly.entity_id
_entity_poly.type
_entity_poly.pdbx_seq_one_letter_code
_entity_poly.pdbx_strand_id
1 'polypeptide(L)'
;MAEAETRNKWFWDHYENAASETIAFLREDGVDLAGKRVADIGSGDGIIDLGIARKAGPAELIGFDLNLTNTDHLLKLSSSQGESGELPTQLQFRQSAALAIPAEDSSVDVVISWSAYEHISDTDAISNEIFRILKDDGTAFIQVWPLFYSEHGSHLNEYFSGFTHLTKKTDEIQNLVLTNATDQEWAKCMLKEYATLNRKRLDDIHASLRQAGLAVRRAELLTHTVRLTPDLSMKYPLSDLLIAGFKLTASCL
;
A
#
# COMPACT_ATOMS: atom_id res chain seq x y z
N MET A 1 -28.58 -3.41 27.50
CA MET A 1 -27.60 -4.34 26.90
C MET A 1 -26.86 -3.51 25.86
N ALA A 2 -25.57 -3.22 26.06
CA ALA A 2 -24.77 -2.51 25.08
C ALA A 2 -24.74 -3.38 23.82
N GLU A 3 -25.13 -2.81 22.67
CA GLU A 3 -24.88 -3.40 21.37
C GLU A 3 -23.38 -3.68 21.31
N ALA A 4 -23.02 -4.95 21.08
CA ALA A 4 -21.64 -5.29 20.76
C ALA A 4 -21.31 -4.53 19.49
N GLU A 5 -20.53 -3.43 19.61
CA GLU A 5 -20.03 -2.70 18.47
C GLU A 5 -19.33 -3.70 17.55
N THR A 6 -19.83 -3.82 16.33
CA THR A 6 -19.31 -4.77 15.36
C THR A 6 -17.88 -4.38 15.04
N ARG A 7 -16.94 -5.27 15.34
CA ARG A 7 -15.51 -5.06 15.10
C ARG A 7 -15.30 -4.65 13.64
N ASN A 8 -14.78 -3.46 13.40
CA ASN A 8 -14.49 -2.98 12.06
C ASN A 8 -13.27 -3.72 11.50
N LYS A 9 -13.55 -4.66 10.57
CA LYS A 9 -12.50 -5.51 9.99
C LYS A 9 -11.41 -4.70 9.30
N TRP A 10 -11.76 -3.67 8.53
CA TRP A 10 -10.80 -2.81 7.83
C TRP A 10 -9.83 -2.15 8.82
N PHE A 11 -10.35 -1.55 9.89
CA PHE A 11 -9.53 -0.93 10.92
C PHE A 11 -8.53 -1.92 11.51
N TRP A 12 -8.98 -3.11 11.92
CA TRP A 12 -8.11 -4.08 12.58
C TRP A 12 -7.12 -4.77 11.62
N ASP A 13 -7.49 -4.97 10.38
CA ASP A 13 -6.58 -5.50 9.36
C ASP A 13 -5.42 -4.52 9.10
N HIS A 14 -5.64 -3.22 9.21
CA HIS A 14 -4.61 -2.19 9.01
C HIS A 14 -3.90 -1.81 10.31
N TYR A 15 -4.64 -1.48 11.35
CA TYR A 15 -4.09 -1.07 12.64
C TYR A 15 -3.29 -2.15 13.35
N GLU A 16 -3.79 -3.39 13.35
CA GLU A 16 -3.15 -4.50 14.04
C GLU A 16 -2.28 -5.31 13.08
N ASN A 17 -2.86 -5.85 12.02
CA ASN A 17 -2.17 -6.82 11.19
C ASN A 17 -1.11 -6.17 10.29
N ALA A 18 -1.46 -5.19 9.44
CA ALA A 18 -0.52 -4.56 8.52
C ALA A 18 0.59 -3.80 9.25
N ALA A 19 0.24 -3.02 10.31
CA ALA A 19 1.24 -2.32 11.12
C ALA A 19 2.20 -3.29 11.81
N SER A 20 1.69 -4.37 12.42
CA SER A 20 2.55 -5.38 13.08
C SER A 20 3.39 -6.16 12.08
N GLU A 21 2.86 -6.46 10.91
CA GLU A 21 3.59 -7.11 9.82
C GLU A 21 4.74 -6.24 9.30
N THR A 22 4.49 -4.95 9.08
CA THR A 22 5.53 -3.98 8.67
C THR A 22 6.65 -3.91 9.69
N ILE A 23 6.30 -3.77 10.98
CA ILE A 23 7.27 -3.73 12.07
C ILE A 23 8.09 -5.03 12.15
N ALA A 24 7.43 -6.17 12.06
CA ALA A 24 8.09 -7.48 12.12
C ALA A 24 9.03 -7.68 10.92
N PHE A 25 8.57 -7.35 9.71
CA PHE A 25 9.37 -7.48 8.50
C PHE A 25 10.64 -6.62 8.56
N LEU A 26 10.56 -5.38 9.01
CA LEU A 26 11.72 -4.52 9.20
C LEU A 26 12.68 -5.04 10.28
N ARG A 27 12.15 -5.56 11.40
CA ARG A 27 12.97 -6.12 12.49
C ARG A 27 13.79 -7.35 12.07
N GLU A 28 13.25 -8.18 11.17
CA GLU A 28 13.99 -9.31 10.62
C GLU A 28 15.23 -8.89 9.82
N ASP A 29 15.21 -7.66 9.26
CA ASP A 29 16.37 -7.06 8.60
C ASP A 29 17.22 -6.17 9.55
N GLY A 30 16.96 -6.27 10.86
CA GLY A 30 17.70 -5.51 11.88
C GLY A 30 17.27 -4.05 12.02
N VAL A 31 16.16 -3.65 11.40
CA VAL A 31 15.64 -2.27 11.46
C VAL A 31 14.58 -2.17 12.54
N ASP A 32 14.90 -1.49 13.65
CA ASP A 32 13.93 -1.11 14.68
C ASP A 32 13.46 0.32 14.42
N LEU A 33 12.15 0.52 14.41
CA LEU A 33 11.54 1.85 14.21
C LEU A 33 11.63 2.75 15.45
N ALA A 34 11.92 2.20 16.64
CA ALA A 34 12.02 2.98 17.86
C ALA A 34 13.05 4.11 17.72
N GLY A 35 12.61 5.35 17.96
CA GLY A 35 13.46 6.54 17.88
C GLY A 35 13.89 6.95 16.46
N LYS A 36 13.38 6.31 15.40
CA LYS A 36 13.67 6.62 14.00
C LYS A 36 12.74 7.70 13.44
N ARG A 37 13.22 8.41 12.43
CA ARG A 37 12.40 9.27 11.58
C ARG A 37 11.88 8.43 10.41
N VAL A 38 10.56 8.34 10.30
CA VAL A 38 9.86 7.47 9.35
C VAL A 38 8.99 8.32 8.43
N ALA A 39 8.99 8.01 7.13
CA ALA A 39 8.07 8.54 6.15
C ALA A 39 7.22 7.40 5.58
N ASP A 40 5.89 7.54 5.58
CA ASP A 40 4.99 6.65 4.86
C ASP A 40 4.51 7.31 3.57
N ILE A 41 4.70 6.63 2.43
CA ILE A 41 4.34 7.11 1.10
C ILE A 41 3.05 6.42 0.64
N GLY A 42 1.98 7.22 0.56
CA GLY A 42 0.64 6.72 0.30
C GLY A 42 -0.07 6.31 1.59
N SER A 43 -0.03 7.18 2.60
CA SER A 43 -0.58 6.90 3.94
C SER A 43 -2.11 6.72 3.98
N GLY A 44 -2.83 7.14 2.94
CA GLY A 44 -4.26 6.95 2.78
C GLY A 44 -5.08 7.43 3.98
N ASP A 45 -5.79 6.51 4.64
CA ASP A 45 -6.62 6.81 5.81
C ASP A 45 -5.84 6.93 7.14
N GLY A 46 -4.54 6.63 7.15
CA GLY A 46 -3.65 6.78 8.28
C GLY A 46 -3.75 5.69 9.35
N ILE A 47 -4.54 4.64 9.13
CA ILE A 47 -4.76 3.59 10.14
C ILE A 47 -3.47 2.80 10.41
N ILE A 48 -2.69 2.50 9.37
CA ILE A 48 -1.41 1.79 9.50
C ILE A 48 -0.42 2.66 10.29
N ASP A 49 -0.31 3.93 9.93
CA ASP A 49 0.56 4.89 10.62
C ASP A 49 0.23 5.01 12.10
N LEU A 50 -1.07 5.08 12.42
CA LEU A 50 -1.54 5.12 13.80
C LEU A 50 -1.10 3.86 14.56
N GLY A 51 -1.23 2.69 13.92
CA GLY A 51 -0.77 1.40 14.47
C GLY A 51 0.74 1.38 14.70
N ILE A 52 1.54 1.80 13.72
CA ILE A 52 3.01 1.87 13.80
C ILE A 52 3.45 2.86 14.88
N ALA A 53 2.88 4.07 14.90
CA ALA A 53 3.23 5.10 15.88
C ALA A 53 3.03 4.63 17.33
N ARG A 54 1.95 3.88 17.59
CA ARG A 54 1.64 3.36 18.93
C ARG A 54 2.46 2.12 19.33
N LYS A 55 2.80 1.26 18.36
CA LYS A 55 3.45 -0.02 18.63
C LYS A 55 4.98 0.04 18.58
N ALA A 56 5.53 0.88 17.71
CA ALA A 56 6.97 0.92 17.46
C ALA A 56 7.67 2.15 18.06
N GLY A 57 6.95 3.21 18.40
CA GLY A 57 7.50 4.41 19.05
C GLY A 57 8.58 5.12 18.21
N PRO A 58 8.35 5.45 16.93
CA PRO A 58 9.29 6.25 16.15
C PRO A 58 9.46 7.63 16.81
N ALA A 59 10.60 8.29 16.56
CA ALA A 59 10.80 9.67 16.98
C ALA A 59 9.87 10.64 16.23
N GLU A 60 9.66 10.35 14.95
CA GLU A 60 8.75 11.06 14.07
C GLU A 60 8.23 10.07 13.00
N LEU A 61 6.93 10.09 12.72
CA LEU A 61 6.30 9.41 11.60
C LEU A 61 5.46 10.41 10.82
N ILE A 62 5.77 10.58 9.55
CA ILE A 62 5.03 11.48 8.67
C ILE A 62 4.40 10.64 7.56
N GLY A 63 3.06 10.59 7.54
CA GLY A 63 2.29 10.04 6.43
C GLY A 63 2.13 11.08 5.32
N PHE A 64 2.54 10.72 4.11
CA PHE A 64 2.41 11.53 2.89
C PHE A 64 1.39 10.91 1.95
N ASP A 65 0.42 11.68 1.50
CA ASP A 65 -0.57 11.27 0.52
C ASP A 65 -0.98 12.43 -0.39
N LEU A 66 -1.57 12.13 -1.53
CA LEU A 66 -2.15 13.14 -2.45
C LEU A 66 -3.29 13.91 -1.78
N ASN A 67 -4.04 13.23 -0.92
CA ASN A 67 -5.11 13.79 -0.12
C ASN A 67 -4.67 13.85 1.35
N LEU A 68 -4.90 14.98 2.00
CA LEU A 68 -4.61 15.06 3.42
C LEU A 68 -5.50 14.09 4.21
N THR A 69 -4.89 13.23 5.01
CA THR A 69 -5.59 12.27 5.88
C THR A 69 -6.56 12.99 6.81
N ASN A 70 -7.80 12.51 6.86
CA ASN A 70 -8.82 13.04 7.77
C ASN A 70 -8.60 12.51 9.20
N THR A 71 -7.79 13.21 9.97
CA THR A 71 -7.43 12.82 11.35
C THR A 71 -8.63 12.74 12.29
N ASP A 72 -9.65 13.60 12.13
CA ASP A 72 -10.86 13.54 12.95
C ASP A 72 -11.63 12.25 12.70
N HIS A 73 -11.73 11.81 11.44
CA HIS A 73 -12.36 10.54 11.09
C HIS A 73 -11.56 9.36 11.63
N LEU A 74 -10.24 9.36 11.42
CA LEU A 74 -9.31 8.33 11.93
C LEU A 74 -9.46 8.14 13.45
N LEU A 75 -9.44 9.23 14.22
CA LEU A 75 -9.52 9.19 15.68
C LEU A 75 -10.91 8.78 16.20
N LYS A 76 -11.98 9.19 15.52
CA LYS A 76 -13.33 8.71 15.81
C LYS A 76 -13.46 7.21 15.57
N LEU A 77 -12.92 6.73 14.44
CA LEU A 77 -12.89 5.30 14.13
C LEU A 77 -12.09 4.54 15.17
N SER A 78 -10.88 5.00 15.52
CA SER A 78 -10.03 4.41 16.56
C SER A 78 -10.79 4.28 17.90
N SER A 79 -11.43 5.37 18.36
CA SER A 79 -12.22 5.37 19.59
C SER A 79 -13.38 4.41 19.55
N SER A 80 -14.08 4.31 18.42
CA SER A 80 -15.20 3.36 18.26
C SER A 80 -14.77 1.90 18.32
N GLN A 81 -13.48 1.63 18.10
CA GLN A 81 -12.90 0.29 18.18
C GLN A 81 -12.24 0.01 19.55
N GLY A 82 -12.39 0.92 20.52
CA GLY A 82 -11.85 0.76 21.87
C GLY A 82 -10.40 1.20 22.03
N GLU A 83 -9.82 1.80 20.99
CA GLU A 83 -8.48 2.37 21.03
C GLU A 83 -8.51 3.85 21.46
N SER A 84 -7.34 4.46 21.72
CA SER A 84 -7.25 5.88 22.05
C SER A 84 -7.79 6.75 20.90
N GLY A 85 -8.55 7.77 21.23
CA GLY A 85 -9.02 8.83 20.33
C GLY A 85 -8.03 9.99 20.17
N GLU A 86 -6.78 9.84 20.64
CA GLU A 86 -5.77 10.88 20.56
C GLU A 86 -4.73 10.54 19.51
N LEU A 87 -4.30 11.54 18.73
CA LEU A 87 -3.20 11.40 17.79
C LEU A 87 -1.88 11.36 18.58
N PRO A 88 -1.03 10.33 18.37
CA PRO A 88 0.31 10.32 18.96
C PRO A 88 1.11 11.56 18.55
N THR A 89 1.81 12.19 19.47
CA THR A 89 2.53 13.45 19.24
C THR A 89 3.60 13.36 18.17
N GLN A 90 4.14 12.16 17.93
CA GLN A 90 5.15 11.88 16.90
C GLN A 90 4.55 11.59 15.52
N LEU A 91 3.21 11.47 15.40
CA LEU A 91 2.52 11.19 14.12
C LEU A 91 1.98 12.47 13.50
N GLN A 92 2.29 12.68 12.23
CA GLN A 92 1.80 13.79 11.43
C GLN A 92 1.37 13.30 10.06
N PHE A 93 0.43 14.00 9.43
CA PHE A 93 0.05 13.78 8.04
C PHE A 93 0.28 15.04 7.23
N ARG A 94 0.83 14.89 6.03
CA ARG A 94 1.11 15.99 5.11
C ARG A 94 0.65 15.66 3.71
N GLN A 95 0.04 16.61 3.05
CA GLN A 95 -0.27 16.47 1.63
C GLN A 95 1.02 16.53 0.82
N SER A 96 1.17 15.62 -0.13
CA SER A 96 2.27 15.60 -1.11
C SER A 96 1.75 15.81 -2.52
N ALA A 97 2.63 16.20 -3.43
CA ALA A 97 2.36 16.08 -4.86
C ALA A 97 2.63 14.64 -5.32
N ALA A 98 2.06 14.26 -6.47
CA ALA A 98 2.17 12.88 -6.98
C ALA A 98 3.62 12.38 -7.16
N LEU A 99 4.55 13.29 -7.44
CA LEU A 99 5.94 12.97 -7.77
C LEU A 99 6.95 13.81 -6.96
N ALA A 100 6.53 14.40 -5.83
CA ALA A 100 7.39 15.22 -5.00
C ALA A 100 6.97 15.10 -3.52
N ILE A 101 7.85 14.55 -2.71
CA ILE A 101 7.63 14.39 -1.27
C ILE A 101 8.18 15.61 -0.55
N PRO A 102 7.39 16.33 0.26
CA PRO A 102 7.82 17.53 0.98
C PRO A 102 8.66 17.17 2.22
N ALA A 103 9.77 16.48 1.99
CA ALA A 103 10.80 16.13 2.96
C ALA A 103 12.19 16.55 2.42
N GLU A 104 13.11 16.88 3.32
CA GLU A 104 14.47 17.25 2.98
C GLU A 104 15.26 16.02 2.50
N ASP A 105 16.33 16.26 1.73
CA ASP A 105 17.25 15.21 1.30
C ASP A 105 17.90 14.55 2.51
N SER A 106 18.11 13.24 2.43
CA SER A 106 18.80 12.43 3.45
C SER A 106 18.27 12.69 4.87
N SER A 107 16.94 12.83 5.02
CA SER A 107 16.32 13.28 6.27
C SER A 107 15.61 12.18 7.05
N VAL A 108 15.28 11.05 6.42
CA VAL A 108 14.53 9.96 7.05
C VAL A 108 15.35 8.68 7.17
N ASP A 109 15.16 7.96 8.25
CA ASP A 109 15.83 6.67 8.50
C ASP A 109 15.13 5.53 7.78
N VAL A 110 13.79 5.61 7.69
CA VAL A 110 12.97 4.55 7.10
C VAL A 110 11.86 5.15 6.25
N VAL A 111 11.69 4.63 5.04
CA VAL A 111 10.51 4.86 4.21
C VAL A 111 9.64 3.61 4.24
N ILE A 112 8.34 3.80 4.38
CA ILE A 112 7.31 2.77 4.29
C ILE A 112 6.41 3.10 3.11
N SER A 113 5.93 2.08 2.39
CA SER A 113 4.82 2.21 1.44
C SER A 113 4.04 0.91 1.45
N TRP A 114 2.76 0.97 1.81
CA TRP A 114 1.87 -0.19 1.90
C TRP A 114 0.69 -0.04 0.95
N SER A 115 0.59 -0.93 -0.03
CA SER A 115 -0.48 -0.95 -1.05
C SER A 115 -0.74 0.42 -1.70
N ALA A 116 0.34 1.12 -2.08
CA ALA A 116 0.27 2.41 -2.75
C ALA A 116 0.97 2.39 -4.12
N TYR A 117 2.03 1.60 -4.28
CA TYR A 117 2.82 1.57 -5.52
C TYR A 117 2.02 1.18 -6.76
N GLU A 118 0.98 0.37 -6.62
CA GLU A 118 0.07 -0.02 -7.70
C GLU A 118 -0.76 1.14 -8.25
N HIS A 119 -0.89 2.23 -7.48
CA HIS A 119 -1.59 3.46 -7.86
C HIS A 119 -0.65 4.58 -8.32
N ILE A 120 0.66 4.44 -8.10
CA ILE A 120 1.65 5.47 -8.48
C ILE A 120 1.86 5.44 -9.98
N SER A 121 1.52 6.53 -10.66
CA SER A 121 1.59 6.63 -12.13
C SER A 121 3.02 6.58 -12.67
N ASP A 122 4.00 7.14 -11.93
CA ASP A 122 5.42 7.18 -12.30
C ASP A 122 6.26 6.58 -11.16
N THR A 123 6.51 5.28 -11.27
CA THR A 123 7.30 4.54 -10.29
C THR A 123 8.76 4.92 -10.29
N ASP A 124 9.30 5.45 -11.41
CA ASP A 124 10.68 5.91 -11.50
C ASP A 124 10.84 7.21 -10.69
N ALA A 125 9.93 8.16 -10.88
CA ALA A 125 9.97 9.42 -10.15
C ALA A 125 9.83 9.23 -8.64
N ILE A 126 8.87 8.41 -8.17
CA ILE A 126 8.71 8.18 -6.73
C ILE A 126 9.87 7.38 -6.14
N SER A 127 10.47 6.44 -6.88
CA SER A 127 11.67 5.73 -6.43
C SER A 127 12.86 6.67 -6.26
N ASN A 128 13.02 7.65 -7.15
CA ASN A 128 14.03 8.71 -7.01
C ASN A 128 13.76 9.60 -5.78
N GLU A 129 12.50 9.93 -5.49
CA GLU A 129 12.14 10.69 -4.29
C GLU A 129 12.42 9.90 -3.02
N ILE A 130 12.10 8.60 -2.98
CA ILE A 130 12.44 7.72 -1.86
C ILE A 130 13.95 7.70 -1.64
N PHE A 131 14.75 7.53 -2.70
CA PHE A 131 16.20 7.59 -2.61
C PHE A 131 16.69 8.94 -2.08
N ARG A 132 16.12 10.05 -2.58
CA ARG A 132 16.51 11.42 -2.18
C ARG A 132 16.29 11.68 -0.69
N ILE A 133 15.13 11.25 -0.13
CA ILE A 133 14.79 11.55 1.27
C ILE A 133 15.43 10.57 2.26
N LEU A 134 15.80 9.35 1.83
CA LEU A 134 16.48 8.38 2.67
C LEU A 134 17.89 8.84 3.01
N LYS A 135 18.30 8.59 4.25
CA LYS A 135 19.71 8.67 4.66
C LYS A 135 20.53 7.58 3.96
N ASP A 136 21.86 7.74 3.93
CA ASP A 136 22.77 6.76 3.31
C ASP A 136 22.62 5.34 3.89
N ASP A 137 22.35 5.23 5.19
CA ASP A 137 22.08 3.98 5.91
C ASP A 137 20.57 3.66 6.07
N GLY A 138 19.72 4.42 5.37
CA GLY A 138 18.28 4.30 5.44
C GLY A 138 17.73 3.06 4.73
N THR A 139 16.54 2.66 5.12
CA THR A 139 15.84 1.49 4.56
C THR A 139 14.46 1.87 4.06
N ALA A 140 14.12 1.44 2.84
CA ALA A 140 12.75 1.47 2.33
C ALA A 140 12.10 0.09 2.52
N PHE A 141 10.89 0.08 3.04
CA PHE A 141 9.98 -1.07 3.02
C PHE A 141 8.84 -0.78 2.06
N ILE A 142 8.61 -1.68 1.11
CA ILE A 142 7.56 -1.56 0.10
C ILE A 142 6.76 -2.86 0.08
N GLN A 143 5.46 -2.74 0.27
CA GLN A 143 4.49 -3.80 0.09
C GLN A 143 3.54 -3.40 -1.05
N VAL A 144 3.28 -4.32 -1.96
CA VAL A 144 2.32 -4.16 -3.05
C VAL A 144 1.39 -5.35 -3.06
N TRP A 145 0.11 -5.11 -2.94
CA TRP A 145 -0.93 -6.13 -3.08
C TRP A 145 -2.29 -5.45 -3.32
N PRO A 146 -3.01 -5.91 -4.36
CA PRO A 146 -2.62 -6.91 -5.35
C PRO A 146 -1.91 -6.30 -6.56
N LEU A 147 -0.96 -7.02 -7.17
CA LEU A 147 -0.43 -6.69 -8.48
C LEU A 147 -1.49 -6.87 -9.57
N PHE A 148 -1.56 -5.94 -10.52
CA PHE A 148 -2.64 -5.85 -11.52
C PHE A 148 -2.92 -7.15 -12.29
N TYR A 149 -1.90 -7.92 -12.66
CA TYR A 149 -2.07 -9.13 -13.45
C TYR A 149 -2.48 -10.36 -12.64
N SER A 150 -2.51 -10.28 -11.31
CA SER A 150 -2.99 -11.35 -10.43
C SER A 150 -4.51 -11.47 -10.44
N GLU A 151 -5.03 -12.53 -9.84
CA GLU A 151 -6.47 -12.79 -9.73
C GLU A 151 -7.25 -11.65 -9.08
N HIS A 152 -6.65 -10.97 -8.11
CA HIS A 152 -7.25 -9.87 -7.35
C HIS A 152 -6.86 -8.48 -7.87
N GLY A 153 -6.05 -8.40 -8.92
CA GLY A 153 -5.37 -7.19 -9.35
C GLY A 153 -6.27 -6.07 -9.91
N SER A 154 -7.58 -6.31 -10.01
CA SER A 154 -8.54 -5.27 -10.38
C SER A 154 -9.03 -4.43 -9.21
N HIS A 155 -8.86 -4.86 -7.96
CA HIS A 155 -9.54 -4.32 -6.75
C HIS A 155 -11.08 -4.40 -6.81
N LEU A 156 -11.63 -5.09 -7.81
CA LEU A 156 -13.08 -5.17 -8.08
C LEU A 156 -13.70 -6.53 -7.73
N ASN A 157 -13.07 -7.28 -6.81
CA ASN A 157 -13.46 -8.65 -6.46
C ASN A 157 -14.86 -8.76 -5.82
N GLU A 158 -15.39 -7.66 -5.31
CA GLU A 158 -16.76 -7.56 -4.82
C GLU A 158 -17.80 -7.74 -5.94
N TYR A 159 -17.44 -7.35 -7.18
CA TYR A 159 -18.36 -7.32 -8.32
C TYR A 159 -18.20 -8.49 -9.27
N PHE A 160 -17.01 -9.08 -9.34
CA PHE A 160 -16.72 -10.26 -10.16
C PHE A 160 -15.50 -11.00 -9.62
N SER A 161 -15.30 -12.22 -10.05
CA SER A 161 -14.22 -13.09 -9.57
C SER A 161 -13.15 -13.35 -10.64
N GLY A 162 -12.01 -13.81 -10.19
CA GLY A 162 -10.92 -14.30 -11.02
C GLY A 162 -10.30 -13.23 -11.91
N PHE A 163 -9.75 -13.67 -13.02
CA PHE A 163 -9.05 -12.82 -13.99
C PHE A 163 -9.98 -12.08 -14.96
N THR A 164 -11.20 -11.76 -14.55
CA THR A 164 -12.20 -11.10 -15.43
C THR A 164 -11.66 -9.81 -16.02
N HIS A 165 -10.90 -9.02 -15.28
CA HIS A 165 -10.28 -7.76 -15.72
C HIS A 165 -9.22 -7.94 -16.82
N LEU A 166 -8.64 -9.14 -16.95
CA LEU A 166 -7.67 -9.46 -18.03
C LEU A 166 -8.33 -10.01 -19.29
N THR A 167 -9.60 -10.42 -19.21
CA THR A 167 -10.32 -11.09 -20.30
C THR A 167 -11.40 -10.21 -20.93
N LYS A 168 -11.84 -9.17 -20.23
CA LYS A 168 -12.91 -8.26 -20.67
C LYS A 168 -12.37 -6.87 -21.01
N LYS A 169 -13.12 -6.14 -21.85
CA LYS A 169 -12.85 -4.74 -22.16
C LYS A 169 -13.29 -3.83 -21.01
N THR A 170 -12.78 -2.62 -20.97
CA THR A 170 -13.07 -1.65 -19.91
C THR A 170 -14.57 -1.33 -19.78
N ASP A 171 -15.29 -1.20 -20.90
CA ASP A 171 -16.73 -0.96 -20.91
C ASP A 171 -17.53 -2.15 -20.35
N GLU A 172 -17.10 -3.37 -20.65
CA GLU A 172 -17.70 -4.59 -20.07
C GLU A 172 -17.45 -4.67 -18.57
N ILE A 173 -16.24 -4.31 -18.10
CA ILE A 173 -15.92 -4.22 -16.66
C ILE A 173 -16.82 -3.20 -15.96
N GLN A 174 -16.93 -1.98 -16.53
CA GLN A 174 -17.80 -0.95 -15.98
C GLN A 174 -19.25 -1.42 -15.87
N ASN A 175 -19.78 -2.07 -16.90
CA ASN A 175 -21.14 -2.60 -16.90
C ASN A 175 -21.31 -3.69 -15.84
N LEU A 176 -20.35 -4.60 -15.69
CA LEU A 176 -20.38 -5.64 -14.65
C LEU A 176 -20.42 -5.04 -13.25
N VAL A 177 -19.55 -4.08 -12.98
CA VAL A 177 -19.49 -3.40 -11.68
C VAL A 177 -20.81 -2.72 -11.37
N LEU A 178 -21.33 -1.88 -12.28
CA LEU A 178 -22.57 -1.14 -12.06
C LEU A 178 -23.81 -2.06 -11.99
N THR A 179 -23.80 -3.20 -12.69
CA THR A 179 -24.92 -4.16 -12.65
C THR A 179 -24.92 -4.95 -11.33
N ASN A 180 -23.75 -5.30 -10.79
CA ASN A 180 -23.64 -6.11 -9.58
C ASN A 180 -23.57 -5.28 -8.29
N ALA A 181 -23.48 -3.96 -8.41
CA ALA A 181 -23.35 -3.06 -7.26
C ALA A 181 -24.65 -2.94 -6.47
N THR A 182 -24.57 -3.13 -5.16
CA THR A 182 -25.63 -2.78 -4.20
C THR A 182 -25.55 -1.30 -3.80
N ASP A 183 -24.34 -0.72 -3.77
CA ASP A 183 -24.08 0.70 -3.57
C ASP A 183 -23.44 1.29 -4.85
N GLN A 184 -24.21 2.14 -5.54
CA GLN A 184 -23.80 2.73 -6.81
C GLN A 184 -22.69 3.79 -6.64
N GLU A 185 -22.68 4.52 -5.54
CA GLU A 185 -21.65 5.54 -5.29
C GLU A 185 -20.32 4.90 -4.94
N TRP A 186 -20.34 3.84 -4.12
CA TRP A 186 -19.16 3.03 -3.85
C TRP A 186 -18.60 2.40 -5.12
N ALA A 187 -19.45 1.80 -5.95
CA ALA A 187 -19.05 1.22 -7.23
C ALA A 187 -18.35 2.22 -8.15
N LYS A 188 -18.84 3.46 -8.21
CA LYS A 188 -18.18 4.54 -8.98
C LYS A 188 -16.81 4.92 -8.40
N CYS A 189 -16.65 4.92 -7.07
CA CYS A 189 -15.36 5.14 -6.43
C CYS A 189 -14.38 4.02 -6.80
N MET A 190 -14.80 2.75 -6.71
CA MET A 190 -13.97 1.60 -7.07
C MET A 190 -13.59 1.58 -8.55
N LEU A 191 -14.47 2.01 -9.45
CA LEU A 191 -14.14 2.18 -10.87
C LEU A 191 -13.10 3.28 -11.13
N LYS A 192 -13.14 4.37 -10.36
CA LYS A 192 -12.08 5.40 -10.43
C LYS A 192 -10.75 4.84 -9.95
N GLU A 193 -10.75 4.10 -8.86
CA GLU A 193 -9.56 3.44 -8.32
C GLU A 193 -8.98 2.45 -9.34
N TYR A 194 -9.80 1.57 -9.90
CA TYR A 194 -9.40 0.67 -10.98
C TYR A 194 -8.74 1.40 -12.17
N ALA A 195 -9.24 2.58 -12.53
CA ALA A 195 -8.69 3.38 -13.62
C ALA A 195 -7.31 3.98 -13.29
N THR A 196 -6.95 4.15 -12.01
CA THR A 196 -5.65 4.69 -11.59
C THR A 196 -4.56 3.63 -11.49
N LEU A 197 -4.90 2.33 -11.51
CA LEU A 197 -3.93 1.24 -11.42
C LEU A 197 -2.88 1.33 -12.54
N ASN A 198 -1.62 1.37 -12.19
CA ASN A 198 -0.51 1.60 -13.13
C ASN A 198 -0.14 0.37 -13.96
N ARG A 199 -0.65 -0.81 -13.61
CA ARG A 199 -0.43 -2.09 -14.30
C ARG A 199 1.05 -2.50 -14.38
N LYS A 200 1.87 -2.03 -13.44
CA LYS A 200 3.27 -2.44 -13.33
C LYS A 200 3.38 -3.88 -12.83
N ARG A 201 4.41 -4.56 -13.30
CA ARG A 201 4.83 -5.87 -12.81
C ARG A 201 5.85 -5.72 -11.70
N LEU A 202 6.12 -6.79 -10.98
CA LEU A 202 7.21 -6.84 -10.00
C LEU A 202 8.54 -6.36 -10.62
N ASP A 203 8.89 -6.85 -11.81
CA ASP A 203 10.15 -6.50 -12.47
C ASP A 203 10.20 -5.03 -12.91
N ASP A 204 9.07 -4.42 -13.27
CA ASP A 204 8.99 -3.00 -13.60
C ASP A 204 9.28 -2.15 -12.35
N ILE A 205 8.66 -2.50 -11.21
CA ILE A 205 8.89 -1.79 -9.93
C ILE A 205 10.34 -1.99 -9.46
N HIS A 206 10.86 -3.21 -9.54
CA HIS A 206 12.27 -3.49 -9.23
C HIS A 206 13.23 -2.69 -10.13
N ALA A 207 12.91 -2.55 -11.42
CA ALA A 207 13.72 -1.73 -12.32
C ALA A 207 13.73 -0.26 -11.91
N SER A 208 12.58 0.30 -11.49
CA SER A 208 12.47 1.67 -10.99
C SER A 208 13.34 1.88 -9.73
N LEU A 209 13.26 0.97 -8.77
CA LEU A 209 14.08 1.03 -7.54
C LEU A 209 15.57 0.99 -7.87
N ARG A 210 16.00 0.06 -8.72
CA ARG A 210 17.40 -0.10 -9.12
C ARG A 210 17.92 1.14 -9.86
N GLN A 211 17.13 1.74 -10.75
CA GLN A 211 17.52 2.96 -11.47
C GLN A 211 17.69 4.15 -10.53
N ALA A 212 16.89 4.22 -9.47
CA ALA A 212 17.02 5.22 -8.43
C ALA A 212 18.24 5.03 -7.51
N GLY A 213 18.94 3.88 -7.58
CA GLY A 213 20.06 3.56 -6.68
C GLY A 213 19.65 2.79 -5.43
N LEU A 214 18.44 2.23 -5.39
CA LEU A 214 17.94 1.42 -4.29
C LEU A 214 18.16 -0.07 -4.60
N ALA A 215 18.97 -0.73 -3.77
CA ALA A 215 19.23 -2.17 -3.87
C ALA A 215 18.26 -2.94 -2.99
N VAL A 216 17.49 -3.85 -3.56
CA VAL A 216 16.65 -4.78 -2.80
C VAL A 216 17.55 -5.68 -1.94
N ARG A 217 17.26 -5.74 -0.64
CA ARG A 217 17.99 -6.56 0.35
C ARG A 217 17.28 -7.86 0.66
N ARG A 218 15.96 -7.80 0.78
CA ARG A 218 15.10 -8.95 1.00
C ARG A 218 13.79 -8.77 0.23
N ALA A 219 13.24 -9.86 -0.25
CA ALA A 219 11.93 -9.87 -0.87
C ALA A 219 11.16 -11.14 -0.49
N GLU A 220 9.87 -10.99 -0.26
CA GLU A 220 8.91 -12.06 -0.07
C GLU A 220 7.83 -11.95 -1.12
N LEU A 221 7.57 -13.03 -1.84
CA LEU A 221 6.51 -13.08 -2.86
C LEU A 221 5.21 -13.59 -2.24
N LEU A 222 4.13 -12.87 -2.46
CA LEU A 222 2.78 -13.29 -2.12
C LEU A 222 2.19 -14.00 -3.33
N THR A 223 2.03 -15.31 -3.23
CA THR A 223 1.56 -16.14 -4.34
C THR A 223 0.23 -16.81 -4.02
N HIS A 224 -0.58 -17.05 -5.03
CA HIS A 224 -1.84 -17.75 -4.91
C HIS A 224 -1.86 -19.02 -5.80
N THR A 225 -2.59 -20.04 -5.35
CA THR A 225 -2.95 -21.16 -6.19
C THR A 225 -4.21 -20.78 -6.97
N VAL A 226 -4.09 -20.67 -8.29
CA VAL A 226 -5.17 -20.25 -9.18
C VAL A 226 -5.46 -21.30 -10.25
N ARG A 227 -6.70 -21.29 -10.75
CA ARG A 227 -7.05 -22.04 -11.95
C ARG A 227 -6.99 -21.11 -13.15
N LEU A 228 -6.16 -21.49 -14.13
CA LEU A 228 -5.96 -20.72 -15.35
C LEU A 228 -6.71 -21.35 -16.52
N THR A 229 -7.28 -20.50 -17.38
CA THR A 229 -7.75 -20.93 -18.68
C THR A 229 -6.56 -21.01 -19.66
N PRO A 230 -6.64 -21.84 -20.72
CA PRO A 230 -5.59 -21.86 -21.75
C PRO A 230 -5.27 -20.48 -22.32
N ASP A 231 -6.28 -19.66 -22.57
CA ASP A 231 -6.11 -18.31 -23.14
C ASP A 231 -5.29 -17.39 -22.22
N LEU A 232 -5.52 -17.44 -20.91
CA LEU A 232 -4.73 -16.65 -19.95
C LEU A 232 -3.27 -17.10 -19.92
N SER A 233 -3.04 -18.41 -19.83
CA SER A 233 -1.69 -18.98 -19.76
C SER A 233 -0.89 -18.82 -21.06
N MET A 234 -1.56 -18.68 -22.19
CA MET A 234 -0.91 -18.37 -23.48
C MET A 234 -0.64 -16.88 -23.68
N LYS A 235 -1.41 -16.01 -23.01
CA LYS A 235 -1.34 -14.55 -23.20
C LYS A 235 -0.40 -13.86 -22.21
N TYR A 236 -0.31 -14.38 -20.99
CA TYR A 236 0.45 -13.75 -19.89
C TYR A 236 1.51 -14.69 -19.32
N PRO A 237 2.67 -14.19 -18.91
CA PRO A 237 3.65 -14.98 -18.13
C PRO A 237 3.02 -15.57 -16.87
N LEU A 238 3.41 -16.78 -16.50
CA LEU A 238 2.91 -17.41 -15.28
C LEU A 238 3.27 -16.60 -14.04
N SER A 239 4.45 -15.96 -14.00
CA SER A 239 4.85 -15.06 -12.92
C SER A 239 3.82 -13.96 -12.68
N ASP A 240 3.30 -13.33 -13.75
CA ASP A 240 2.30 -12.28 -13.66
C ASP A 240 0.97 -12.80 -13.04
N LEU A 241 0.58 -14.02 -13.40
CA LEU A 241 -0.69 -14.60 -12.96
C LEU A 241 -0.65 -15.19 -11.55
N LEU A 242 0.53 -15.65 -11.10
CA LEU A 242 0.70 -16.38 -9.83
C LEU A 242 1.21 -15.48 -8.69
N ILE A 243 1.97 -14.43 -9.02
CA ILE A 243 2.46 -13.48 -8.02
C ILE A 243 1.37 -12.44 -7.78
N ALA A 244 0.70 -12.59 -6.64
CA ALA A 244 -0.37 -11.67 -6.25
C ALA A 244 0.16 -10.35 -5.70
N GLY A 245 1.36 -10.36 -5.14
CA GLY A 245 2.00 -9.20 -4.55
C GLY A 245 3.38 -9.52 -4.02
N PHE A 246 3.98 -8.59 -3.33
CA PHE A 246 5.28 -8.76 -2.69
C PHE A 246 5.46 -7.82 -1.51
N LYS A 247 6.40 -8.17 -0.64
CA LYS A 247 7.02 -7.27 0.34
C LYS A 247 8.51 -7.27 0.09
N LEU A 248 9.15 -6.12 0.19
CA LEU A 248 10.60 -6.03 0.09
C LEU A 248 11.18 -4.95 1.01
N THR A 249 12.45 -5.11 1.33
CA THR A 249 13.29 -4.02 1.83
C THR A 249 14.35 -3.66 0.79
N ALA A 250 14.67 -2.38 0.70
CA ALA A 250 15.72 -1.84 -0.14
C ALA A 250 16.50 -0.75 0.61
N SER A 251 17.77 -0.57 0.26
CA SER A 251 18.63 0.48 0.83
C SER A 251 19.46 1.14 -0.24
N CYS A 252 19.99 2.31 0.03
CA CYS A 252 20.96 2.99 -0.84
C CYS A 252 22.17 2.08 -1.12
N LEU A 253 22.73 2.17 -2.35
CA LEU A 253 23.91 1.43 -2.79
C LEU A 253 25.19 2.08 -2.24
#